data_c49b8741c7031a3308ce374fe663d0f3
#
_entry.id   c49b8741c7031a3308ce374fe663d0f3
#
_cell.length_a   1.000
_cell.length_b   1.000
_cell.length_c   1.000
_cell.angle_alpha   90.00
_cell.angle_beta   90.00
_cell.angle_gamma   90.00
#
_symmetry.space_group_name_H-M   'P 1'
#
loop_
_entity.id
_entity.type
_entity.pdbx_description
1 polymer ?
#
loop_
_entity_poly.entity_id
_entity_poly.type
_entity_poly.pdbx_seq_one_letter_code
_entity_poly.pdbx_strand_id
1 'polypeptide(L)'
;PLRVLICGIPNVGKSTLINGMLGKKSAKTGNEPGITKAEQRLFLADDFWLYDTPGMLWPKIIVEESGYNLAASGAVGRNALDEEVVALELLDYLRRHYLPLVQARYQADKDASSHWRDDEWLDWIGRKRGALLPGGRINHQKAAENTLTDFRDGQIGRITLETPHQWEAWLKKARQNEAALKAEREAKKAARKG
;
A
#
# COMPACT_ATOMS: atom_id res chain seq x y z
N PRO A 1 20.08 -31.52 -0.08
CA PRO A 1 19.53 -30.45 -0.92
C PRO A 1 19.16 -29.23 -0.08
N LEU A 2 19.54 -28.04 -0.55
CA LEU A 2 19.16 -26.76 0.05
C LEU A 2 17.69 -26.46 -0.28
N ARG A 3 16.92 -26.08 0.72
CA ARG A 3 15.51 -25.70 0.58
C ARG A 3 15.33 -24.27 1.06
N VAL A 4 14.91 -23.38 0.18
CA VAL A 4 14.71 -21.96 0.48
C VAL A 4 13.25 -21.61 0.34
N LEU A 5 12.64 -21.14 1.43
CA LEU A 5 11.27 -20.66 1.46
C LEU A 5 11.25 -19.15 1.23
N ILE A 6 10.43 -18.68 0.29
CA ILE A 6 10.20 -17.25 0.05
C ILE A 6 8.81 -16.90 0.59
N CYS A 7 8.80 -16.13 1.68
CA CYS A 7 7.57 -15.70 2.34
C CYS A 7 7.48 -14.17 2.43
N GLY A 8 6.29 -13.66 2.67
CA GLY A 8 6.02 -12.23 2.85
C GLY A 8 4.58 -11.85 2.54
N ILE A 9 4.25 -10.58 2.69
CA ILE A 9 2.93 -10.03 2.41
C ILE A 9 2.59 -10.10 0.91
N PRO A 10 1.30 -9.95 0.51
CA PRO A 10 0.92 -9.92 -0.90
C PRO A 10 1.61 -8.79 -1.68
N ASN A 11 1.82 -8.99 -2.95
CA ASN A 11 2.31 -8.01 -3.95
C ASN A 11 3.69 -7.37 -3.71
N VAL A 12 4.53 -7.94 -2.84
CA VAL A 12 5.91 -7.45 -2.59
C VAL A 12 6.97 -8.00 -3.54
N GLY A 13 6.54 -8.69 -4.61
CA GLY A 13 7.45 -9.16 -5.64
C GLY A 13 8.06 -10.55 -5.40
N LYS A 14 7.55 -11.36 -4.47
CA LYS A 14 8.05 -12.74 -4.21
C LYS A 14 8.17 -13.56 -5.49
N SER A 15 7.08 -13.74 -6.20
CA SER A 15 7.04 -14.54 -7.45
C SER A 15 7.85 -13.88 -8.58
N THR A 16 7.96 -12.55 -8.58
CA THR A 16 8.83 -11.82 -9.52
C THR A 16 10.31 -12.11 -9.24
N LEU A 17 10.72 -12.09 -7.97
CA LEU A 17 12.07 -12.45 -7.55
C LEU A 17 12.40 -13.91 -7.96
N ILE A 18 11.49 -14.84 -7.69
CA ILE A 18 11.63 -16.25 -8.07
C ILE A 18 11.82 -16.40 -9.58
N ASN A 19 10.97 -15.74 -10.38
CA ASN A 19 11.08 -15.78 -11.85
C ASN A 19 12.41 -15.19 -12.33
N GLY A 20 12.90 -14.12 -11.70
CA GLY A 20 14.21 -13.55 -11.96
C GLY A 20 15.37 -14.54 -11.67
N MET A 21 15.30 -15.26 -10.55
CA MET A 21 16.29 -16.27 -10.18
C MET A 21 16.27 -17.50 -11.13
N LEU A 22 15.09 -17.89 -11.59
CA LEU A 22 14.91 -19.04 -12.51
C LEU A 22 15.19 -18.69 -13.97
N GLY A 23 15.31 -17.42 -14.32
CA GLY A 23 15.47 -16.95 -15.69
C GLY A 23 14.25 -17.23 -16.59
N LYS A 24 13.12 -17.62 -16.03
CA LYS A 24 11.87 -17.95 -16.76
C LYS A 24 10.62 -17.71 -15.91
N LYS A 25 9.47 -17.54 -16.57
CA LYS A 25 8.17 -17.40 -15.90
C LYS A 25 7.67 -18.76 -15.39
N SER A 26 8.06 -19.15 -14.19
CA SER A 26 7.62 -20.39 -13.53
C SER A 26 6.61 -20.14 -12.41
N ALA A 27 6.70 -19.00 -11.71
CA ALA A 27 5.73 -18.58 -10.73
C ALA A 27 4.75 -17.57 -11.34
N LYS A 28 3.47 -17.65 -10.96
CA LYS A 28 2.44 -16.72 -11.42
C LYS A 28 2.67 -15.35 -10.80
N THR A 29 2.68 -14.30 -11.62
CA THR A 29 2.82 -12.90 -11.21
C THR A 29 1.61 -12.08 -11.62
N GLY A 30 1.30 -11.02 -10.90
CA GLY A 30 0.25 -10.04 -11.22
C GLY A 30 0.10 -9.03 -10.10
N ASN A 31 -0.76 -8.02 -10.31
CA ASN A 31 -0.92 -6.87 -9.43
C ASN A 31 -2.07 -7.04 -8.41
N GLU A 32 -2.68 -8.23 -8.33
CA GLU A 32 -3.75 -8.49 -7.37
C GLU A 32 -3.27 -9.38 -6.22
N PRO A 33 -3.72 -9.13 -4.97
CA PRO A 33 -3.43 -10.02 -3.85
C PRO A 33 -4.01 -11.43 -4.06
N GLY A 34 -3.26 -12.47 -3.66
CA GLY A 34 -3.75 -13.85 -3.70
C GLY A 34 -3.57 -14.58 -5.04
N ILE A 35 -2.69 -14.10 -5.92
CA ILE A 35 -2.37 -14.78 -7.18
C ILE A 35 -1.74 -16.16 -6.95
N THR A 36 -0.79 -16.26 -6.01
CA THR A 36 -0.27 -17.54 -5.54
C THR A 36 -1.24 -18.12 -4.51
N LYS A 37 -2.00 -19.14 -4.90
CA LYS A 37 -3.04 -19.75 -4.06
C LYS A 37 -2.56 -20.91 -3.19
N ALA A 38 -1.44 -21.53 -3.58
CA ALA A 38 -0.84 -22.66 -2.86
C ALA A 38 0.67 -22.58 -2.96
N GLU A 39 1.36 -23.23 -2.02
CA GLU A 39 2.80 -23.39 -2.07
C GLU A 39 3.21 -24.06 -3.38
N GLN A 40 4.24 -23.54 -4.03
CA GLN A 40 4.82 -24.10 -5.24
C GLN A 40 6.29 -24.45 -5.01
N ARG A 41 6.65 -25.70 -5.31
CA ARG A 41 8.05 -26.13 -5.29
C ARG A 41 8.65 -25.93 -6.69
N LEU A 42 9.77 -25.23 -6.76
CA LEU A 42 10.44 -24.86 -7.99
C LEU A 42 11.92 -25.29 -7.93
N PHE A 43 12.38 -25.95 -8.99
CA PHE A 43 13.77 -26.39 -9.12
C PHE A 43 14.62 -25.22 -9.65
N LEU A 44 15.66 -24.85 -8.91
CA LEU A 44 16.61 -23.81 -9.31
C LEU A 44 17.92 -24.40 -9.86
N ALA A 45 18.51 -25.36 -9.16
CA ALA A 45 19.74 -26.05 -9.52
C ALA A 45 19.81 -27.40 -8.79
N ASP A 46 20.81 -28.21 -9.12
CA ASP A 46 21.07 -29.47 -8.41
C ASP A 46 21.18 -29.19 -6.91
N ASP A 47 20.44 -29.95 -6.14
CA ASP A 47 20.31 -29.80 -4.68
C ASP A 47 19.78 -28.46 -4.17
N PHE A 48 19.16 -27.61 -5.06
CA PHE A 48 18.60 -26.33 -4.65
C PHE A 48 17.13 -26.16 -5.08
N TRP A 49 16.25 -26.06 -4.11
CA TRP A 49 14.81 -25.91 -4.33
C TRP A 49 14.28 -24.61 -3.72
N LEU A 50 13.46 -23.90 -4.51
CA LEU A 50 12.70 -22.73 -4.06
C LEU A 50 11.27 -23.12 -3.74
N TYR A 51 10.72 -22.56 -2.69
CA TYR A 51 9.31 -22.70 -2.32
C TYR A 51 8.67 -21.31 -2.34
N ASP A 52 7.75 -21.10 -3.29
CA ASP A 52 6.92 -19.89 -3.34
C ASP A 52 5.68 -20.09 -2.48
N THR A 53 5.37 -19.11 -1.63
CA THR A 53 4.23 -19.17 -0.74
C THR A 53 3.21 -18.08 -1.07
N PRO A 54 1.91 -18.34 -0.80
CA PRO A 54 0.91 -17.28 -0.82
C PRO A 54 1.33 -16.09 0.05
N GLY A 55 1.05 -14.89 -0.42
CA GLY A 55 1.22 -13.70 0.41
C GLY A 55 0.20 -13.70 1.55
N MET A 56 0.66 -13.49 2.78
CA MET A 56 -0.18 -13.47 3.96
C MET A 56 -0.01 -12.16 4.72
N LEU A 57 -1.14 -11.60 5.16
CA LEU A 57 -1.21 -10.50 6.13
C LEU A 57 -1.74 -11.06 7.46
N TRP A 58 -1.36 -10.43 8.54
CA TRP A 58 -1.97 -10.73 9.84
C TRP A 58 -3.45 -10.31 9.86
N PRO A 59 -4.28 -11.00 10.63
CA PRO A 59 -5.74 -10.82 10.58
C PRO A 59 -6.23 -9.44 11.00
N LYS A 60 -5.42 -8.71 11.79
CA LYS A 60 -5.77 -7.38 12.29
C LYS A 60 -4.60 -6.43 12.19
N ILE A 61 -4.77 -5.38 11.42
CA ILE A 61 -3.83 -4.25 11.34
C ILE A 61 -4.28 -3.24 12.39
N ILE A 62 -3.49 -3.07 13.45
CA ILE A 62 -3.83 -2.17 14.57
C ILE A 62 -3.26 -0.76 14.40
N VAL A 63 -2.25 -0.62 13.54
CA VAL A 63 -1.63 0.66 13.18
C VAL A 63 -2.32 1.17 11.92
N GLU A 64 -3.11 2.21 12.05
CA GLU A 64 -3.93 2.75 10.96
C GLU A 64 -3.05 3.25 9.80
N GLU A 65 -1.99 3.98 10.11
CA GLU A 65 -1.02 4.48 9.15
C GLU A 65 -0.39 3.35 8.31
N SER A 66 -0.02 2.23 8.95
CA SER A 66 0.48 1.04 8.23
C SER A 66 -0.61 0.38 7.38
N GLY A 67 -1.87 0.49 7.78
CA GLY A 67 -3.03 0.03 6.98
C GLY A 67 -3.11 0.77 5.65
N TYR A 68 -3.02 2.10 5.67
CA TYR A 68 -2.97 2.93 4.46
C TYR A 68 -1.72 2.65 3.62
N ASN A 69 -0.55 2.50 4.24
CA ASN A 69 0.69 2.17 3.54
C ASN A 69 0.61 0.82 2.80
N LEU A 70 0.03 -0.20 3.45
CA LEU A 70 -0.21 -1.52 2.85
C LEU A 70 -1.23 -1.45 1.70
N ALA A 71 -2.27 -0.65 1.84
CA ALA A 71 -3.24 -0.42 0.77
C ALA A 71 -2.62 0.35 -0.41
N ALA A 72 -1.87 1.41 -0.13
CA ALA A 72 -1.17 2.18 -1.15
C ALA A 72 -0.18 1.31 -1.94
N SER A 73 0.56 0.41 -1.28
CA SER A 73 1.48 -0.55 -1.93
C SER A 73 0.77 -1.68 -2.68
N GLY A 74 -0.54 -1.83 -2.51
CA GLY A 74 -1.32 -2.91 -3.14
C GLY A 74 -1.25 -4.26 -2.40
N ALA A 75 -0.71 -4.29 -1.18
CA ALA A 75 -0.67 -5.51 -0.36
C ALA A 75 -2.06 -5.92 0.17
N VAL A 76 -2.99 -4.98 0.24
CA VAL A 76 -4.40 -5.18 0.59
C VAL A 76 -5.25 -5.12 -0.68
N GLY A 77 -6.27 -5.97 -0.78
CA GLY A 77 -7.17 -6.01 -1.94
C GLY A 77 -7.95 -4.70 -2.10
N ARG A 78 -8.23 -4.31 -3.34
CA ARG A 78 -8.91 -3.04 -3.70
C ARG A 78 -10.24 -2.83 -2.99
N ASN A 79 -10.97 -3.91 -2.68
CA ASN A 79 -12.28 -3.84 -2.04
C ASN A 79 -12.22 -3.68 -0.51
N ALA A 80 -11.04 -3.66 0.09
CA ALA A 80 -10.89 -3.58 1.54
C ALA A 80 -10.88 -2.16 2.08
N LEU A 81 -10.52 -1.18 1.25
CA LEU A 81 -10.47 0.25 1.59
C LEU A 81 -10.90 1.07 0.36
N ASP A 82 -11.44 2.25 0.61
CA ASP A 82 -11.76 3.22 -0.42
C ASP A 82 -10.45 3.76 -1.04
N GLU A 83 -10.26 3.55 -2.35
CA GLU A 83 -9.05 3.96 -3.06
C GLU A 83 -8.86 5.48 -3.05
N GLU A 84 -9.93 6.28 -3.01
CA GLU A 84 -9.87 7.73 -2.91
C GLU A 84 -9.27 8.15 -1.56
N VAL A 85 -9.75 7.55 -0.47
CA VAL A 85 -9.19 7.79 0.88
C VAL A 85 -7.71 7.37 0.94
N VAL A 86 -7.36 6.21 0.40
CA VAL A 86 -5.97 5.75 0.37
C VAL A 86 -5.07 6.68 -0.43
N ALA A 87 -5.56 7.21 -1.56
CA ALA A 87 -4.80 8.15 -2.38
C ALA A 87 -4.62 9.51 -1.69
N LEU A 88 -5.64 10.01 -0.99
CA LEU A 88 -5.56 11.25 -0.21
C LEU A 88 -4.54 11.11 0.94
N GLU A 89 -4.58 10.03 1.72
CA GLU A 89 -3.60 9.76 2.76
C GLU A 89 -2.16 9.66 2.20
N LEU A 90 -2.00 8.98 1.07
CA LEU A 90 -0.71 8.92 0.37
C LEU A 90 -0.25 10.31 -0.07
N LEU A 91 -1.11 11.11 -0.67
CA LEU A 91 -0.78 12.47 -1.14
C LEU A 91 -0.45 13.40 0.02
N ASP A 92 -1.16 13.30 1.15
CA ASP A 92 -0.85 14.06 2.35
C ASP A 92 0.56 13.72 2.89
N TYR A 93 0.94 12.44 2.89
CA TYR A 93 2.30 12.02 3.24
C TYR A 93 3.33 12.55 2.23
N LEU A 94 3.06 12.37 0.93
CA LEU A 94 3.99 12.76 -0.14
C LEU A 94 4.24 14.27 -0.19
N ARG A 95 3.20 15.09 -0.01
CA ARG A 95 3.36 16.55 0.00
C ARG A 95 4.21 17.04 1.18
N ARG A 96 4.18 16.35 2.31
CA ARG A 96 4.99 16.69 3.50
C ARG A 96 6.44 16.25 3.40
N HIS A 97 6.72 15.13 2.72
CA HIS A 97 8.03 14.49 2.76
C HIS A 97 8.73 14.45 1.38
N TYR A 98 7.96 14.49 0.30
CA TYR A 98 8.44 14.26 -1.07
C TYR A 98 7.85 15.24 -2.09
N LEU A 99 7.44 16.44 -1.65
CA LEU A 99 6.80 17.45 -2.51
C LEU A 99 7.52 17.67 -3.84
N PRO A 100 8.86 17.84 -3.90
CA PRO A 100 9.56 18.03 -5.17
C PRO A 100 9.38 16.89 -6.18
N LEU A 101 9.22 15.65 -5.70
CA LEU A 101 8.99 14.48 -6.56
C LEU A 101 7.58 14.52 -7.15
N VAL A 102 6.58 14.87 -6.33
CA VAL A 102 5.19 15.02 -6.78
C VAL A 102 5.07 16.15 -7.81
N GLN A 103 5.68 17.30 -7.53
CA GLN A 103 5.72 18.45 -8.44
C GLN A 103 6.34 18.06 -9.79
N ALA A 104 7.49 17.38 -9.77
CA ALA A 104 8.17 16.94 -10.98
C ALA A 104 7.32 15.92 -11.78
N ARG A 105 6.75 14.92 -11.11
CA ARG A 105 5.92 13.88 -11.75
C ARG A 105 4.72 14.47 -12.47
N TYR A 106 4.00 15.38 -11.81
CA TYR A 106 2.75 15.93 -12.34
C TYR A 106 2.90 17.31 -12.97
N GLN A 107 4.14 17.78 -13.17
CA GLN A 107 4.45 19.06 -13.80
C GLN A 107 3.66 20.23 -13.18
N ALA A 108 3.58 20.24 -11.87
CA ALA A 108 2.99 21.34 -11.13
C ALA A 108 3.99 22.46 -10.92
N ASP A 109 3.50 23.71 -10.99
CA ASP A 109 4.32 24.87 -10.65
C ASP A 109 4.76 24.78 -9.17
N LYS A 110 6.02 25.03 -8.90
CA LYS A 110 6.62 24.82 -7.58
C LYS A 110 6.07 25.77 -6.53
N ASP A 111 5.90 27.02 -6.89
CA ASP A 111 5.46 28.06 -5.97
C ASP A 111 3.94 27.93 -5.72
N ALA A 112 3.15 27.82 -6.80
CA ALA A 112 1.71 27.69 -6.71
C ALA A 112 1.27 26.42 -5.95
N SER A 113 1.94 25.30 -6.17
CA SER A 113 1.57 24.00 -5.57
C SER A 113 2.16 23.75 -4.19
N SER A 114 3.01 24.65 -3.68
CA SER A 114 3.69 24.48 -2.38
C SER A 114 2.72 24.40 -1.19
N HIS A 115 1.54 25.01 -1.32
CA HIS A 115 0.52 25.09 -0.28
C HIS A 115 -0.72 24.23 -0.55
N TRP A 116 -0.72 23.49 -1.67
CA TRP A 116 -1.87 22.65 -1.99
C TRP A 116 -2.06 21.54 -0.96
N ARG A 117 -3.34 21.28 -0.65
CA ARG A 117 -3.74 20.14 0.17
C ARG A 117 -3.79 18.88 -0.72
N ASP A 118 -4.01 17.75 -0.07
CA ASP A 118 -4.14 16.44 -0.70
C ASP A 118 -5.28 16.37 -1.74
N ASP A 119 -6.45 16.98 -1.44
CA ASP A 119 -7.59 17.07 -2.36
C ASP A 119 -7.28 17.94 -3.60
N GLU A 120 -6.59 19.06 -3.43
CA GLU A 120 -6.15 19.91 -4.53
C GLU A 120 -5.10 19.21 -5.41
N TRP A 121 -4.21 18.42 -4.80
CA TRP A 121 -3.30 17.57 -5.54
C TRP A 121 -4.03 16.49 -6.33
N LEU A 122 -5.05 15.83 -5.73
CA LEU A 122 -5.85 14.82 -6.41
C LEU A 122 -6.56 15.41 -7.63
N ASP A 123 -7.13 16.62 -7.50
CA ASP A 123 -7.75 17.37 -8.60
C ASP A 123 -6.75 17.68 -9.72
N TRP A 124 -5.57 18.15 -9.36
CA TRP A 124 -4.52 18.43 -10.34
C TRP A 124 -4.10 17.18 -11.10
N ILE A 125 -3.87 16.10 -10.38
CA ILE A 125 -3.51 14.80 -10.96
C ILE A 125 -4.63 14.31 -11.88
N GLY A 126 -5.89 14.44 -11.45
CA GLY A 126 -7.04 14.09 -12.26
C GLY A 126 -7.05 14.82 -13.62
N ARG A 127 -6.80 16.12 -13.63
CA ARG A 127 -6.68 16.92 -14.86
C ARG A 127 -5.50 16.47 -15.71
N LYS A 128 -4.32 16.31 -15.11
CA LYS A 128 -3.07 15.92 -15.81
C LYS A 128 -3.14 14.52 -16.40
N ARG A 129 -3.83 13.59 -15.74
CA ARG A 129 -3.96 12.19 -16.16
C ARG A 129 -5.24 11.92 -16.97
N GLY A 130 -6.03 12.95 -17.28
CA GLY A 130 -7.26 12.83 -18.06
C GLY A 130 -8.38 12.07 -17.33
N ALA A 131 -8.39 12.07 -16.01
CA ALA A 131 -9.45 11.48 -15.19
C ALA A 131 -10.63 12.43 -15.11
N LEU A 132 -11.35 12.61 -16.22
CA LEU A 132 -12.44 13.55 -16.36
C LEU A 132 -13.77 12.85 -16.65
N LEU A 133 -14.83 13.38 -16.09
CA LEU A 133 -16.22 13.04 -16.40
C LEU A 133 -16.76 13.98 -17.50
N PRO A 134 -17.89 13.64 -18.14
CA PRO A 134 -18.58 14.56 -19.04
C PRO A 134 -18.82 15.91 -18.37
N GLY A 135 -18.56 16.99 -19.10
CA GLY A 135 -18.62 18.36 -18.57
C GLY A 135 -17.34 18.83 -17.86
N GLY A 136 -16.23 18.09 -17.95
CA GLY A 136 -14.92 18.52 -17.47
C GLY A 136 -14.71 18.39 -15.94
N ARG A 137 -15.64 17.76 -15.23
CA ARG A 137 -15.51 17.50 -13.79
C ARG A 137 -14.47 16.40 -13.54
N ILE A 138 -13.76 16.48 -12.43
CA ILE A 138 -12.79 15.45 -12.04
C ILE A 138 -13.51 14.16 -11.65
N ASN A 139 -13.02 13.05 -12.16
CA ASN A 139 -13.34 11.71 -11.68
C ASN A 139 -12.34 11.33 -10.58
N HIS A 140 -12.68 11.61 -9.32
CA HIS A 140 -11.79 11.40 -8.18
C HIS A 140 -11.39 9.94 -8.02
N GLN A 141 -12.32 9.00 -8.22
CA GLN A 141 -12.00 7.57 -8.21
C GLN A 141 -10.90 7.23 -9.23
N LYS A 142 -11.02 7.75 -10.46
CA LYS A 142 -10.03 7.52 -11.52
C LYS A 142 -8.71 8.25 -11.26
N ALA A 143 -8.77 9.44 -10.66
CA ALA A 143 -7.59 10.18 -10.24
C ALA A 143 -6.83 9.43 -9.13
N ALA A 144 -7.55 8.87 -8.16
CA ALA A 144 -7.01 8.04 -7.10
C ALA A 144 -6.32 6.77 -7.66
N GLU A 145 -7.00 6.03 -8.54
CA GLU A 145 -6.42 4.86 -9.23
C GLU A 145 -5.12 5.22 -9.96
N ASN A 146 -5.10 6.35 -10.68
CA ASN A 146 -3.91 6.82 -11.40
C ASN A 146 -2.77 7.17 -10.42
N THR A 147 -3.09 7.84 -9.31
CA THR A 147 -2.11 8.21 -8.27
C THR A 147 -1.47 6.97 -7.64
N LEU A 148 -2.30 6.01 -7.23
CA LEU A 148 -1.84 4.75 -6.63
C LEU A 148 -1.04 3.90 -7.62
N THR A 149 -1.42 3.91 -8.90
CA THR A 149 -0.68 3.23 -9.97
C THR A 149 0.69 3.87 -10.17
N ASP A 150 0.75 5.20 -10.30
CA ASP A 150 2.01 5.94 -10.45
C ASP A 150 2.97 5.71 -9.26
N PHE A 151 2.41 5.59 -8.05
CA PHE A 151 3.18 5.26 -6.85
C PHE A 151 3.75 3.82 -6.92
N ARG A 152 2.90 2.83 -7.19
CA ARG A 152 3.27 1.39 -7.26
C ARG A 152 4.29 1.11 -8.36
N ASP A 153 4.17 1.81 -9.47
CA ASP A 153 5.07 1.69 -10.63
C ASP A 153 6.37 2.51 -10.45
N GLY A 154 6.56 3.18 -9.30
CA GLY A 154 7.74 3.99 -9.00
C GLY A 154 7.87 5.26 -9.85
N GLN A 155 6.79 5.68 -10.53
CA GLN A 155 6.79 6.85 -11.42
C GLN A 155 6.93 8.17 -10.67
N ILE A 156 6.57 8.22 -9.38
CA ILE A 156 6.75 9.40 -8.53
C ILE A 156 8.20 9.50 -8.05
N GLY A 157 8.86 8.35 -7.83
CA GLY A 157 10.24 8.28 -7.38
C GLY A 157 10.46 7.20 -6.31
N ARG A 158 11.63 7.26 -5.67
CA ARG A 158 11.98 6.35 -4.57
C ARG A 158 11.42 6.92 -3.27
N ILE A 159 10.45 6.22 -2.67
CA ILE A 159 9.68 6.69 -1.52
C ILE A 159 9.72 5.63 -0.43
N THR A 160 9.95 6.08 0.80
CA THR A 160 9.78 5.30 2.02
C THR A 160 8.57 5.84 2.76
N LEU A 161 7.54 5.03 2.96
CA LEU A 161 6.30 5.45 3.61
C LEU A 161 6.39 5.42 5.14
N GLU A 162 7.28 4.62 5.69
CA GLU A 162 7.48 4.54 7.15
C GLU A 162 8.93 4.21 7.48
N THR A 163 9.43 4.77 8.56
CA THR A 163 10.72 4.40 9.15
C THR A 163 10.50 3.53 10.39
N PRO A 164 11.49 2.74 10.84
CA PRO A 164 11.36 1.96 12.08
C PRO A 164 10.93 2.80 13.28
N HIS A 165 11.50 3.99 13.44
CA HIS A 165 11.15 4.90 14.54
C HIS A 165 9.69 5.40 14.47
N GLN A 166 9.21 5.76 13.27
CA GLN A 166 7.81 6.17 13.08
C GLN A 166 6.86 5.01 13.41
N TRP A 167 7.18 3.81 12.90
CA TRP A 167 6.37 2.62 13.15
C TRP A 167 6.28 2.26 14.63
N GLU A 168 7.37 2.34 15.38
CA GLU A 168 7.39 2.12 16.83
C GLU A 168 6.49 3.12 17.57
N ALA A 169 6.54 4.40 17.19
CA ALA A 169 5.70 5.44 17.76
C ALA A 169 4.21 5.19 17.48
N TRP A 170 3.86 4.86 16.24
CA TRP A 170 2.49 4.52 15.84
C TRP A 170 1.98 3.27 16.55
N LEU A 171 2.80 2.22 16.64
CA LEU A 171 2.45 0.99 17.34
C LEU A 171 2.15 1.24 18.83
N LYS A 172 2.97 2.06 19.50
CA LYS A 172 2.75 2.44 20.90
C LYS A 172 1.39 3.13 21.08
N LYS A 173 1.08 4.11 20.22
CA LYS A 173 -0.21 4.82 20.20
C LYS A 173 -1.38 3.86 19.92
N ALA A 174 -1.25 3.00 18.91
CA ALA A 174 -2.29 2.05 18.55
C ALA A 174 -2.62 1.06 19.68
N ARG A 175 -1.60 0.54 20.37
CA ARG A 175 -1.79 -0.32 21.55
C ARG A 175 -2.49 0.39 22.71
N GLN A 176 -2.17 1.65 22.97
CA GLN A 176 -2.85 2.45 24.00
C GLN A 176 -4.34 2.65 23.65
N ASN A 177 -4.64 3.00 22.39
CA ASN A 177 -6.01 3.15 21.92
C ASN A 177 -6.80 1.82 21.99
N GLU A 178 -6.19 0.71 21.62
CA GLU A 178 -6.84 -0.61 21.70
C GLU A 178 -7.15 -1.00 23.15
N ALA A 179 -6.23 -0.74 24.09
CA ALA A 179 -6.44 -0.98 25.51
C ALA A 179 -7.59 -0.13 26.07
N ALA A 180 -7.64 1.15 25.69
CA ALA A 180 -8.71 2.08 26.12
C ALA A 180 -10.08 1.61 25.58
N LEU A 181 -10.17 1.26 24.30
CA LEU A 181 -11.40 0.73 23.70
C LEU A 181 -11.86 -0.59 24.32
N LYS A 182 -10.92 -1.46 24.70
CA LYS A 182 -11.25 -2.71 25.41
C LYS A 182 -11.82 -2.42 26.79
N ALA A 183 -11.22 -1.55 27.55
CA ALA A 183 -11.69 -1.16 28.87
C ALA A 183 -13.09 -0.52 28.81
N GLU A 184 -13.35 0.36 27.84
CA GLU A 184 -14.66 0.97 27.62
C GLU A 184 -15.75 -0.08 27.30
N ARG A 185 -15.41 -1.05 26.43
CA ARG A 185 -16.33 -2.15 26.08
C ARG A 185 -16.66 -3.04 27.28
N GLU A 186 -15.68 -3.33 28.12
CA GLU A 186 -15.88 -4.09 29.37
C GLU A 186 -16.74 -3.34 30.36
N ALA A 187 -16.50 -2.04 30.55
CA ALA A 187 -17.33 -1.18 31.41
C ALA A 187 -18.80 -1.12 30.92
N LYS A 188 -19.02 -0.94 29.60
CA LYS A 188 -20.37 -0.97 29.01
C LYS A 188 -21.07 -2.33 29.18
N LYS A 189 -20.31 -3.45 29.10
CA LYS A 189 -20.86 -4.79 29.36
C LYS A 189 -21.24 -4.98 30.83
N ALA A 190 -20.43 -4.49 31.76
CA ALA A 190 -20.72 -4.55 33.19
C ALA A 190 -21.98 -3.76 33.54
N ALA A 191 -22.10 -2.52 33.03
CA ALA A 191 -23.26 -1.66 33.25
C ALA A 191 -24.60 -2.19 32.67
N ARG A 192 -24.54 -3.12 31.69
CA ARG A 192 -25.76 -3.77 31.12
C ARG A 192 -26.20 -5.02 31.87
N LYS A 193 -25.37 -5.52 32.80
CA LYS A 193 -25.66 -6.76 33.57
C LYS A 193 -26.10 -6.48 35.01
N GLY A 194 -26.00 -5.26 35.50
CA GLY A 194 -26.54 -4.79 36.75
C GLY A 194 -27.86 -4.03 36.52
#